data_bf2fdd6539151d4369c43b2699630fe9
#
_entry.id   bf2fdd6539151d4369c43b2699630fe9
#
_cell.length_a   1.000
_cell.length_b   1.000
_cell.length_c   1.000
_cell.angle_alpha   90.00
_cell.angle_beta   90.00
_cell.angle_gamma   90.00
#
_symmetry.space_group_name_H-M   'P 1'
#
loop_
_entity.id
_entity.type
_entity.pdbx_description
1 polymer ?
#
loop_
_entity_poly.entity_id
_entity_poly.type
_entity_poly.pdbx_seq_one_letter_code
_entity_poly.pdbx_strand_id
1 'polypeptide(L)'
;MIETVPPGEHLDVLERVVVSPTTGTFSAAPAHTVTTEGEIVTCGQVVGTVEGSGGSVDVQSPFTGFLMGILALPGERVREGEPVAWLRTTELR
;
A
#
# COMPACT_ATOMS: atom_id res chain seq x y z
N MET A 1 1.26 22.90 20.90
CA MET A 1 2.71 23.01 20.68
C MET A 1 2.98 23.58 19.30
N ILE A 2 3.94 24.46 19.21
CA ILE A 2 4.26 25.08 17.95
C ILE A 2 5.36 24.33 17.26
N GLU A 3 5.11 23.99 16.00
CA GLU A 3 6.08 23.35 15.17
C GLU A 3 7.13 24.34 14.72
N THR A 4 8.39 23.99 14.87
CA THR A 4 9.48 24.91 14.52
C THR A 4 10.24 24.49 13.28
N VAL A 5 9.64 23.65 12.46
CA VAL A 5 10.25 23.22 11.21
C VAL A 5 10.38 24.41 10.28
N PRO A 6 11.60 24.68 9.73
CA PRO A 6 11.76 25.81 8.82
C PRO A 6 10.92 25.64 7.55
N PRO A 7 10.53 26.75 6.93
CA PRO A 7 9.80 26.69 5.66
C PRO A 7 10.62 25.93 4.62
N GLY A 8 9.95 25.09 3.85
CA GLY A 8 10.60 24.27 2.82
C GLY A 8 11.19 22.98 3.33
N GLU A 9 11.26 22.81 4.64
CA GLU A 9 11.81 21.58 5.23
C GLU A 9 10.76 20.80 5.99
N HIS A 10 9.52 21.11 5.76
CA HIS A 10 8.41 20.45 6.42
C HIS A 10 8.23 19.04 5.87
N LEU A 11 8.27 18.05 6.75
CA LEU A 11 8.11 16.67 6.36
C LEU A 11 6.73 16.18 6.80
N ASP A 12 5.89 15.86 5.83
CA ASP A 12 4.56 15.33 6.10
C ASP A 12 4.58 13.82 6.01
N VAL A 13 3.93 13.18 6.97
CA VAL A 13 3.68 11.74 6.95
C VAL A 13 2.24 11.55 6.49
N LEU A 14 2.06 10.84 5.40
CA LEU A 14 0.76 10.62 4.79
C LEU A 14 0.41 9.15 4.81
N GLU A 15 -0.86 8.89 5.03
CA GLU A 15 -1.39 7.52 4.94
C GLU A 15 -2.10 7.37 3.61
N ARG A 16 -1.71 6.32 2.86
CA ARG A 16 -2.25 6.05 1.53
C ARG A 16 -2.78 4.64 1.48
N VAL A 17 -3.88 4.45 0.78
CA VAL A 17 -4.42 3.11 0.58
C VAL A 17 -4.13 2.63 -0.83
N VAL A 18 -3.90 1.33 -0.95
CA VAL A 18 -3.82 0.65 -2.23
C VAL A 18 -5.15 -0.06 -2.41
N VAL A 19 -5.80 0.17 -3.54
CA VAL A 19 -7.12 -0.41 -3.79
C VAL A 19 -7.02 -1.54 -4.80
N SER A 20 -8.00 -2.44 -4.73
CA SER A 20 -8.07 -3.55 -5.68
C SER A 20 -8.40 -3.04 -7.07
N PRO A 21 -7.67 -3.50 -8.11
CA PRO A 21 -7.96 -3.10 -9.50
C PRO A 21 -9.16 -3.83 -10.09
N THR A 22 -9.62 -4.87 -9.45
CA THR A 22 -10.74 -5.68 -9.97
C THR A 22 -11.42 -6.41 -8.82
N THR A 23 -12.55 -7.02 -9.12
CA THR A 23 -13.27 -7.85 -8.15
C THR A 23 -12.75 -9.28 -8.20
N GLY A 24 -12.50 -9.87 -7.05
CA GLY A 24 -12.03 -11.25 -6.96
C GLY A 24 -11.49 -11.58 -5.59
N THR A 25 -10.68 -12.64 -5.51
CA THR A 25 -10.11 -13.11 -4.26
C THR A 25 -8.69 -12.56 -4.12
N PHE A 26 -8.42 -11.88 -3.02
CA PHE A 26 -7.13 -11.24 -2.78
C PHE A 26 -6.15 -12.19 -2.11
N SER A 27 -4.90 -12.15 -2.58
CA SER A 27 -3.76 -12.84 -1.96
C SER A 27 -2.61 -11.87 -1.87
N ALA A 28 -2.04 -11.71 -0.68
CA ALA A 28 -0.91 -10.81 -0.48
C ALA A 28 0.37 -11.44 -1.02
N ALA A 29 1.23 -10.60 -1.60
CA ALA A 29 2.55 -11.03 -2.03
C ALA A 29 3.46 -11.21 -0.81
N PRO A 30 4.48 -12.10 -0.90
CA PRO A 30 5.47 -12.20 0.17
C PRO A 30 6.23 -10.89 0.35
N ALA A 31 6.63 -10.63 1.59
CA ALA A 31 7.41 -9.43 1.91
C ALA A 31 8.80 -9.53 1.27
N HIS A 32 9.28 -8.43 0.73
CA HIS A 32 10.60 -8.35 0.09
C HIS A 32 11.65 -7.78 1.05
N THR A 33 11.39 -6.58 1.56
CA THR A 33 12.33 -5.89 2.43
C THR A 33 11.58 -5.42 3.67
N VAL A 34 11.95 -5.97 4.82
CA VAL A 34 11.27 -5.64 6.09
C VAL A 34 12.27 -4.91 6.97
N THR A 35 11.84 -3.76 7.49
CA THR A 35 12.62 -2.95 8.42
C THR A 35 11.87 -2.86 9.75
N THR A 36 12.44 -2.14 10.71
CA THR A 36 11.76 -1.89 11.97
C THR A 36 10.52 -1.01 11.80
N GLU A 37 10.47 -0.22 10.72
CA GLU A 37 9.32 0.63 10.41
C GLU A 37 8.25 -0.09 9.62
N GLY A 38 8.58 -1.25 9.03
CA GLY A 38 7.66 -2.01 8.20
C GLY A 38 8.33 -2.47 6.93
N GLU A 39 7.54 -3.00 6.00
CA GLU A 39 8.04 -3.44 4.71
C GLU A 39 8.17 -2.24 3.78
N ILE A 40 9.34 -2.11 3.15
CA ILE A 40 9.56 -1.06 2.15
C ILE A 40 8.92 -1.50 0.84
N VAL A 41 8.05 -0.64 0.30
CA VAL A 41 7.36 -0.87 -0.97
C VAL A 41 7.68 0.31 -1.89
N THR A 42 8.08 -0.01 -3.12
CA THR A 42 8.33 1.02 -4.14
C THR A 42 7.13 1.12 -5.08
N CYS A 43 6.96 2.28 -5.67
CA CYS A 43 5.91 2.50 -6.66
C CYS A 43 6.03 1.49 -7.80
N GLY A 44 4.95 0.82 -8.14
CA GLY A 44 4.92 -0.23 -9.15
C GLY A 44 5.15 -1.62 -8.60
N GLN A 45 5.59 -1.75 -7.37
CA GLN A 45 5.82 -3.07 -6.77
C GLN A 45 4.49 -3.79 -6.56
N VAL A 46 4.49 -5.08 -6.87
CA VAL A 46 3.31 -5.92 -6.68
C VAL A 46 3.18 -6.25 -5.20
N VAL A 47 2.06 -5.86 -4.60
CA VAL A 47 1.79 -6.12 -3.18
C VAL A 47 0.80 -7.27 -2.99
N GLY A 48 0.22 -7.75 -4.07
CA GLY A 48 -0.70 -8.88 -4.02
C GLY A 48 -1.28 -9.15 -5.38
N THR A 49 -2.19 -10.11 -5.43
CA THR A 49 -2.94 -10.44 -6.64
C THR A 49 -4.41 -10.58 -6.31
N VAL A 50 -5.25 -10.31 -7.29
CA VAL A 50 -6.69 -10.56 -7.18
C VAL A 50 -7.08 -11.52 -8.27
N GLU A 51 -7.63 -12.66 -7.88
CA GLU A 51 -8.05 -13.70 -8.81
C GLU A 51 -9.53 -13.57 -9.06
N GLY A 52 -9.88 -13.17 -10.28
CA GLY A 52 -11.26 -13.00 -10.71
C GLY A 52 -11.65 -13.99 -11.78
N SER A 53 -12.82 -13.77 -12.38
CA SER A 53 -13.34 -14.67 -13.41
C SER A 53 -12.49 -14.63 -14.68
N GLY A 54 -11.77 -13.54 -14.93
CA GLY A 54 -10.92 -13.38 -16.11
C GLY A 54 -9.47 -13.74 -15.89
N GLY A 55 -9.10 -14.24 -14.69
CA GLY A 55 -7.73 -14.60 -14.35
C GLY A 55 -7.19 -13.76 -13.21
N SER A 56 -5.88 -13.85 -13.00
CA SER A 56 -5.18 -13.13 -11.94
C SER A 56 -4.74 -11.77 -12.42
N VAL A 57 -4.94 -10.75 -11.56
CA VAL A 57 -4.51 -9.39 -11.82
C VAL A 57 -3.60 -8.94 -10.68
N ASP A 58 -2.42 -8.43 -11.02
CA ASP A 58 -1.49 -7.93 -10.02
C ASP A 58 -2.01 -6.64 -9.40
N VAL A 59 -1.84 -6.51 -8.09
CA VAL A 59 -2.11 -5.27 -7.37
C VAL A 59 -0.77 -4.59 -7.16
N GLN A 60 -0.56 -3.48 -7.88
CA GLN A 60 0.68 -2.73 -7.79
C GLN A 60 0.47 -1.50 -6.92
N SER A 61 1.46 -1.20 -6.09
CA SER A 61 1.40 0.00 -5.28
C SER A 61 1.63 1.22 -6.15
N PRO A 62 0.75 2.23 -6.12
CA PRO A 62 1.02 3.48 -6.81
C PRO A 62 1.92 4.42 -6.01
N PHE A 63 2.38 3.98 -4.83
CA PHE A 63 3.16 4.83 -3.92
C PHE A 63 4.42 4.11 -3.47
N THR A 64 5.44 4.90 -3.15
CA THR A 64 6.63 4.42 -2.45
C THR A 64 6.47 4.77 -0.97
N GLY A 65 6.66 3.79 -0.09
CA GLY A 65 6.52 4.02 1.34
C GLY A 65 6.67 2.73 2.12
N PHE A 66 6.22 2.77 3.36
CA PHE A 66 6.24 1.58 4.23
C PHE A 66 4.85 0.96 4.24
N LEU A 67 4.79 -0.32 3.93
CA LEU A 67 3.53 -1.07 4.02
C LEU A 67 3.23 -1.32 5.49
N MET A 68 2.16 -0.72 5.98
CA MET A 68 1.80 -0.77 7.39
C MET A 68 0.81 -1.88 7.69
N GLY A 69 0.04 -2.28 6.72
CA GLY A 69 -0.90 -3.37 6.94
C GLY A 69 -1.62 -3.81 5.68
N ILE A 70 -2.00 -5.08 5.70
CA ILE A 70 -2.89 -5.64 4.69
C ILE A 70 -4.29 -5.60 5.29
N LEU A 71 -5.21 -4.98 4.58
CA LEU A 71 -6.57 -4.75 5.07
C LEU A 71 -7.51 -5.90 4.72
N ALA A 72 -7.19 -6.66 3.66
CA ALA A 72 -7.98 -7.80 3.26
C ALA A 72 -7.44 -9.07 3.94
N LEU A 73 -8.32 -9.93 4.40
CA LEU A 73 -7.93 -11.21 4.98
C LEU A 73 -7.46 -12.16 3.87
N PRO A 74 -6.59 -13.13 4.20
CA PRO A 74 -6.15 -14.11 3.20
C PRO A 74 -7.35 -14.83 2.59
N GLY A 75 -7.43 -14.81 1.25
CA GLY A 75 -8.52 -15.44 0.52
C GLY A 75 -9.84 -14.68 0.57
N GLU A 76 -9.85 -13.48 1.10
CA GLU A 76 -11.06 -12.68 1.17
C GLU A 76 -11.46 -12.17 -0.22
N ARG A 77 -12.77 -12.16 -0.48
CA ARG A 77 -13.28 -11.58 -1.72
C ARG A 77 -13.33 -10.07 -1.58
N VAL A 78 -12.74 -9.39 -2.54
CA VAL A 78 -12.69 -7.92 -2.56
C VAL A 78 -13.37 -7.42 -3.82
N ARG A 79 -13.80 -6.17 -3.77
CA ARG A 79 -14.40 -5.50 -4.92
C ARG A 79 -13.40 -4.53 -5.54
N GLU A 80 -13.59 -4.24 -6.81
CA GLU A 80 -12.81 -3.20 -7.48
C GLU A 80 -12.93 -1.88 -6.70
N GLY A 81 -11.78 -1.26 -6.42
CA GLY A 81 -11.72 -0.02 -5.67
C GLY A 81 -11.70 -0.19 -4.16
N GLU A 82 -11.87 -1.41 -3.67
CA GLU A 82 -11.83 -1.67 -2.23
C GLU A 82 -10.40 -1.59 -1.72
N PRO A 83 -10.14 -0.91 -0.58
CA PRO A 83 -8.79 -0.86 -0.02
C PRO A 83 -8.33 -2.24 0.43
N VAL A 84 -7.13 -2.63 0.00
CA VAL A 84 -6.55 -3.95 0.34
C VAL A 84 -5.28 -3.83 1.15
N ALA A 85 -4.64 -2.65 1.15
CA ALA A 85 -3.41 -2.42 1.90
C ALA A 85 -3.29 -0.93 2.19
N TRP A 86 -2.45 -0.58 3.18
CA TRP A 86 -2.18 0.83 3.40
C TRP A 86 -0.71 1.04 3.68
N LEU A 87 -0.22 2.19 3.20
CA LEU A 87 1.17 2.58 3.30
C LEU A 87 1.28 3.89 4.05
N ARG A 88 2.43 4.08 4.68
CA ARG A 88 2.82 5.38 5.22
C ARG A 88 3.90 5.93 4.32
N THR A 89 3.64 7.10 3.75
CA THR A 89 4.58 7.78 2.86
C THR A 89 4.99 9.10 3.50
N THR A 90 6.13 9.63 3.06
CA THR A 90 6.58 10.93 3.52
C THR A 90 6.82 11.83 2.32
N GLU A 91 6.51 13.11 2.49
CA GLU A 91 6.75 14.11 1.47
C GLU A 91 7.42 15.32 2.10
N LEU A 92 8.44 15.81 1.45
CA LEU A 92 9.12 17.04 1.85
C LEU A 92 8.39 18.21 1.23
N ARG A 93 8.03 19.18 2.07
CA ARG A 93 7.29 20.35 1.60
C ARG A 93 8.05 21.63 1.87
#